data_815744872434135291648fa58847f6ae
#
_entry.id   815744872434135291648fa58847f6ae
#
_cell.length_a   1.000
_cell.length_b   1.000
_cell.length_c   1.000
_cell.angle_alpha   90.00
_cell.angle_beta   90.00
_cell.angle_gamma   90.00
#
_symmetry.space_group_name_H-M   'P 1'
#
loop_
_entity.id
_entity.type
_entity.pdbx_description
1 polymer ?
#
loop_
_entity_poly.entity_id
_entity_poly.type
_entity_poly.pdbx_seq_one_letter_code
_entity_poly.pdbx_strand_id
1 'polypeptide(L)'
;GDTTHILFNMFGLWMFGTPLEQMWGKRKFIFFYLSAGLGAALIQTLVYHYNVMSVSQILIDNGLTKLDIDTFYESGRLNTAIIQSVGEDTLYSGIQSFKAVMVGASGALYGILVGFAMLFPNVQLMLLFPPIPIKAKYLVPLLILFDLFFGFSSYSVGPIAHFAHIGGAI
;
A
#
# COMPACT_ATOMS: atom_id res chain seq x y z
N GLY A 1 11.81 -4.16 -0.22
CA GLY A 1 11.64 -4.51 1.17
C GLY A 1 12.91 -5.10 1.72
N ASP A 2 13.21 -4.85 2.97
CA ASP A 2 14.36 -5.44 3.65
C ASP A 2 14.03 -6.83 4.23
N THR A 3 15.00 -7.50 4.83
CA THR A 3 14.84 -8.82 5.44
C THR A 3 13.77 -8.82 6.53
N THR A 4 13.67 -7.74 7.30
CA THR A 4 12.68 -7.55 8.36
C THR A 4 11.25 -7.55 7.78
N HIS A 5 11.04 -6.83 6.70
CA HIS A 5 9.75 -6.80 5.99
C HIS A 5 9.32 -8.19 5.50
N ILE A 6 10.26 -8.96 4.93
CA ILE A 6 9.97 -10.33 4.49
C ILE A 6 9.60 -11.21 5.68
N LEU A 7 10.37 -11.14 6.77
CA LEU A 7 10.11 -11.93 7.98
C LEU A 7 8.73 -11.65 8.57
N PHE A 8 8.34 -10.37 8.71
CA PHE A 8 7.01 -10.02 9.23
C PHE A 8 5.89 -10.47 8.31
N ASN A 9 6.05 -10.36 6.98
CA ASN A 9 5.08 -10.87 6.03
C ASN A 9 4.92 -12.40 6.13
N MET A 10 6.02 -13.13 6.20
CA MET A 10 5.99 -14.59 6.32
C MET A 10 5.41 -15.04 7.66
N PHE A 11 5.76 -14.36 8.75
CA PHE A 11 5.19 -14.62 10.07
C PHE A 11 3.68 -14.36 10.09
N GLY A 12 3.22 -13.22 9.55
CA GLY A 12 1.80 -12.90 9.45
C GLY A 12 1.04 -13.92 8.58
N LEU A 13 1.61 -14.30 7.44
CA LEU A 13 1.03 -15.31 6.57
C LEU A 13 0.90 -16.68 7.28
N TRP A 14 1.93 -17.08 8.00
CA TRP A 14 1.89 -18.31 8.80
C TRP A 14 0.84 -18.23 9.91
N MET A 15 0.83 -17.15 10.68
CA MET A 15 -0.06 -17.00 11.85
C MET A 15 -1.55 -16.89 11.46
N PHE A 16 -1.87 -16.10 10.45
CA PHE A 16 -3.25 -15.85 10.03
C PHE A 16 -3.70 -16.75 8.89
N GLY A 17 -2.79 -17.14 8.01
CA GLY A 17 -3.09 -17.97 6.85
C GLY A 17 -3.34 -19.42 7.22
N THR A 18 -2.59 -19.99 8.17
CA THR A 18 -2.73 -21.39 8.57
C THR A 18 -4.15 -21.77 9.01
N PRO A 19 -4.84 -21.01 9.90
CA PRO A 19 -6.23 -21.31 10.25
C PRO A 19 -7.20 -21.23 9.06
N LEU A 20 -6.98 -20.29 8.15
CA LEU A 20 -7.81 -20.15 6.94
C LEU A 20 -7.58 -21.32 5.98
N GLU A 21 -6.33 -21.72 5.76
CA GLU A 21 -6.00 -22.89 4.93
C GLU A 21 -6.61 -24.17 5.50
N GLN A 22 -6.56 -24.37 6.81
CA GLN A 22 -7.19 -25.52 7.48
C GLN A 22 -8.71 -25.55 7.28
N MET A 23 -9.38 -24.39 7.28
CA MET A 23 -10.83 -24.33 7.09
C MET A 23 -11.26 -24.44 5.62
N TRP A 24 -10.54 -23.78 4.71
CA TRP A 24 -10.94 -23.65 3.32
C TRP A 24 -10.33 -24.73 2.41
N GLY A 25 -9.23 -25.34 2.87
CA GLY A 25 -8.38 -26.21 2.08
C GLY A 25 -7.44 -25.40 1.17
N LYS A 26 -6.33 -26.02 0.81
CA LYS A 26 -5.20 -25.41 0.08
C LYS A 26 -5.61 -24.68 -1.19
N ARG A 27 -6.50 -25.27 -2.01
CA ARG A 27 -6.89 -24.66 -3.30
C ARG A 27 -7.62 -23.33 -3.13
N LYS A 28 -8.60 -23.27 -2.22
CA LYS A 28 -9.36 -22.03 -1.95
C LYS A 28 -8.49 -20.98 -1.29
N PHE A 29 -7.62 -21.41 -0.35
CA PHE A 29 -6.68 -20.50 0.31
C PHE A 29 -5.73 -19.84 -0.68
N ILE A 30 -5.09 -20.61 -1.56
CA ILE A 30 -4.18 -20.08 -2.59
C ILE A 30 -4.94 -19.14 -3.54
N PHE A 31 -6.14 -19.52 -3.99
CA PHE A 31 -6.96 -18.66 -4.86
C PHE A 31 -7.27 -17.33 -4.17
N PHE A 32 -7.72 -17.36 -2.93
CA PHE A 32 -8.03 -16.16 -2.15
C PHE A 32 -6.79 -15.27 -1.96
N TYR A 33 -5.66 -15.85 -1.56
CA TYR A 33 -4.40 -15.14 -1.38
C TYR A 33 -3.94 -14.44 -2.66
N LEU A 34 -3.97 -15.15 -3.79
CA LEU A 34 -3.57 -14.58 -5.08
C LEU A 34 -4.56 -13.50 -5.55
N SER A 35 -5.86 -13.70 -5.35
CA SER A 35 -6.89 -12.70 -5.70
C SER A 35 -6.72 -11.42 -4.89
N ALA A 36 -6.48 -11.52 -3.58
CA ALA A 36 -6.17 -10.38 -2.73
C ALA A 36 -4.88 -9.66 -3.17
N GLY A 37 -3.85 -10.42 -3.55
CA GLY A 37 -2.61 -9.86 -4.09
C GLY A 37 -2.81 -9.12 -5.42
N LEU A 38 -3.62 -9.66 -6.32
CA LEU A 38 -3.97 -8.98 -7.58
C LEU A 38 -4.81 -7.74 -7.34
N GLY A 39 -5.77 -7.78 -6.43
CA GLY A 39 -6.54 -6.61 -5.99
C GLY A 39 -5.64 -5.50 -5.45
N ALA A 40 -4.72 -5.85 -4.57
CA ALA A 40 -3.71 -4.94 -4.04
C ALA A 40 -2.87 -4.29 -5.15
N ALA A 41 -2.38 -5.11 -6.08
CA ALA A 41 -1.58 -4.66 -7.21
C ALA A 41 -2.36 -3.70 -8.11
N LEU A 42 -3.59 -4.04 -8.43
CA LEU A 42 -4.45 -3.22 -9.28
C LEU A 42 -4.72 -1.84 -8.66
N ILE A 43 -5.19 -1.81 -7.42
CA ILE A 43 -5.52 -0.55 -6.73
C ILE A 43 -4.28 0.34 -6.60
N GLN A 44 -3.15 -0.21 -6.16
CA GLN A 44 -1.92 0.59 -6.04
C GLN A 44 -1.42 1.12 -7.37
N THR A 45 -1.50 0.32 -8.44
CA THR A 45 -1.12 0.76 -9.79
C THR A 45 -2.01 1.90 -10.29
N LEU A 46 -3.32 1.82 -10.03
CA LEU A 46 -4.24 2.90 -10.38
C LEU A 46 -3.92 4.19 -9.61
N VAL A 47 -3.59 4.09 -8.33
CA VAL A 47 -3.20 5.25 -7.51
C VAL A 47 -1.91 5.88 -8.03
N TYR A 48 -0.89 5.08 -8.33
CA TYR A 48 0.36 5.59 -8.92
C TYR A 48 0.12 6.26 -10.26
N HIS A 49 -0.66 5.61 -11.14
CA HIS A 49 -0.99 6.18 -12.45
C HIS A 49 -1.73 7.51 -12.32
N TYR A 50 -2.74 7.57 -11.44
CA TYR A 50 -3.48 8.81 -11.17
C TYR A 50 -2.55 9.93 -10.67
N ASN A 51 -1.63 9.62 -9.75
CA ASN A 51 -0.70 10.63 -9.22
C ASN A 51 0.27 11.14 -10.28
N VAL A 52 0.82 10.24 -11.11
CA VAL A 52 1.69 10.63 -12.24
C VAL A 52 0.93 11.51 -13.22
N MET A 53 -0.30 11.17 -13.57
CA MET A 53 -1.14 12.00 -14.47
C MET A 53 -1.43 13.38 -13.85
N SER A 54 -1.80 13.42 -12.58
CA SER A 54 -2.10 14.66 -11.86
C SER A 54 -0.88 15.59 -11.82
N VAL A 55 0.28 15.08 -11.45
CA VAL A 55 1.54 15.88 -11.42
C VAL A 55 1.93 16.31 -12.82
N SER A 56 1.79 15.44 -13.84
CA SER A 56 2.06 15.80 -15.23
C SER A 56 1.15 16.94 -15.71
N GLN A 57 -0.13 16.92 -15.34
CA GLN A 57 -1.06 18.00 -15.69
C GLN A 57 -0.65 19.32 -15.03
N ILE A 58 -0.28 19.30 -13.75
CA ILE A 58 0.23 20.49 -13.05
C ILE A 58 1.48 21.06 -13.77
N LEU A 59 2.38 20.20 -14.23
CA LEU A 59 3.57 20.62 -14.98
C LEU A 59 3.20 21.24 -16.35
N ILE A 60 2.23 20.68 -17.07
CA ILE A 60 1.71 21.25 -18.32
C ILE A 60 1.12 22.64 -18.07
N ASP A 61 0.32 22.79 -17.03
CA ASP A 61 -0.32 24.06 -16.67
C ASP A 61 0.73 25.14 -16.29
N ASN A 62 1.92 24.70 -15.85
CA ASN A 62 3.09 25.57 -15.62
C ASN A 62 3.97 25.76 -16.87
N GLY A 63 3.50 25.34 -18.04
CA GLY A 63 4.14 25.63 -19.35
C GLY A 63 5.20 24.63 -19.79
N LEU A 64 5.32 23.46 -19.13
CA LEU A 64 6.26 22.43 -19.57
C LEU A 64 5.71 21.64 -20.76
N THR A 65 6.61 21.30 -21.68
CA THR A 65 6.29 20.40 -22.80
C THR A 65 6.32 18.94 -22.35
N LYS A 66 5.75 18.06 -23.16
CA LYS A 66 5.83 16.62 -22.90
C LYS A 66 7.27 16.13 -22.74
N LEU A 67 8.19 16.65 -23.56
CA LEU A 67 9.62 16.28 -23.49
C LEU A 67 10.26 16.70 -22.16
N ASP A 68 9.89 17.88 -21.65
CA ASP A 68 10.38 18.36 -20.35
C ASP A 68 9.87 17.46 -19.20
N ILE A 69 8.62 17.01 -19.30
CA ILE A 69 8.00 16.12 -18.31
C ILE A 69 8.64 14.73 -18.32
N ASP A 70 8.86 14.17 -19.51
CA ASP A 70 9.56 12.88 -19.67
C ASP A 70 10.98 12.97 -19.07
N THR A 71 11.71 14.06 -19.39
CA THR A 71 13.03 14.34 -18.83
C THR A 71 13.00 14.51 -17.31
N PHE A 72 11.96 15.16 -16.78
CA PHE A 72 11.79 15.29 -15.32
C PHE A 72 11.63 13.93 -14.63
N TYR A 73 10.78 13.05 -15.14
CA TYR A 73 10.57 11.73 -14.53
C TYR A 73 11.81 10.84 -14.60
N GLU A 74 12.61 10.97 -15.67
CA GLU A 74 13.87 10.23 -15.82
C GLU A 74 14.97 10.77 -14.91
N SER A 75 15.23 12.08 -14.96
CA SER A 75 16.38 12.72 -14.30
C SER A 75 16.11 13.28 -12.92
N GLY A 76 14.85 13.56 -12.58
CA GLY A 76 14.45 14.26 -11.37
C GLY A 76 14.78 15.76 -11.36
N ARG A 77 15.14 16.34 -12.52
CA ARG A 77 15.61 17.74 -12.60
C ARG A 77 14.55 18.63 -13.22
N LEU A 78 14.33 19.79 -12.59
CA LEU A 78 13.50 20.89 -13.10
C LEU A 78 14.16 22.24 -12.84
N ASN A 79 13.67 23.25 -13.53
CA ASN A 79 14.00 24.64 -13.28
C ASN A 79 13.52 25.06 -11.87
N THR A 80 14.35 25.83 -11.16
CA THR A 80 14.05 26.30 -9.79
C THR A 80 12.72 27.07 -9.72
N ALA A 81 12.37 27.85 -10.76
CA ALA A 81 11.10 28.56 -10.79
C ALA A 81 9.89 27.61 -10.79
N ILE A 82 9.96 26.51 -11.53
CA ILE A 82 8.91 25.47 -11.53
C ILE A 82 8.84 24.76 -10.18
N ILE A 83 9.99 24.44 -9.57
CA ILE A 83 10.03 23.81 -8.24
C ILE A 83 9.34 24.70 -7.22
N GLN A 84 9.59 26.01 -7.26
CA GLN A 84 8.95 26.97 -6.36
C GLN A 84 7.45 27.15 -6.60
N SER A 85 6.99 27.07 -7.86
CA SER A 85 5.57 27.24 -8.20
C SER A 85 4.73 26.01 -7.88
N VAL A 86 5.27 24.80 -8.10
CA VAL A 86 4.56 23.53 -7.95
C VAL A 86 4.72 22.95 -6.54
N GLY A 87 5.87 23.18 -5.92
CA GLY A 87 6.23 22.66 -4.61
C GLY A 87 6.97 21.32 -4.68
N GLU A 88 8.00 21.21 -3.85
CA GLU A 88 8.89 20.02 -3.84
C GLU A 88 8.14 18.72 -3.50
N ASP A 89 7.21 18.77 -2.54
CA ASP A 89 6.45 17.58 -2.12
C ASP A 89 5.61 17.00 -3.26
N THR A 90 4.95 17.85 -4.06
CA THR A 90 4.17 17.45 -5.22
C THR A 90 5.04 16.75 -6.26
N LEU A 91 6.17 17.38 -6.59
CA LEU A 91 7.14 16.85 -7.56
C LEU A 91 7.75 15.53 -7.08
N TYR A 92 8.12 15.47 -5.81
CA TYR A 92 8.66 14.27 -5.19
C TYR A 92 7.65 13.12 -5.23
N SER A 93 6.38 13.37 -4.93
CA SER A 93 5.32 12.37 -4.98
C SER A 93 5.11 11.81 -6.40
N GLY A 94 5.21 12.66 -7.42
CA GLY A 94 5.15 12.27 -8.83
C GLY A 94 6.30 11.33 -9.21
N ILE A 95 7.54 11.69 -8.88
CA ILE A 95 8.72 10.85 -9.14
C ILE A 95 8.64 9.53 -8.38
N GLN A 96 8.23 9.56 -7.12
CA GLN A 96 8.04 8.36 -6.31
C GLN A 96 7.05 7.40 -6.97
N SER A 97 5.90 7.92 -7.44
CA SER A 97 4.87 7.12 -8.10
C SER A 97 5.34 6.58 -9.46
N PHE A 98 6.10 7.36 -10.22
CA PHE A 98 6.63 6.95 -11.52
C PHE A 98 7.70 5.84 -11.39
N LYS A 99 8.60 5.98 -10.40
CA LYS A 99 9.68 5.02 -10.14
C LYS A 99 9.29 3.89 -9.19
N ALA A 100 8.03 3.86 -8.76
CA ALA A 100 7.59 2.90 -7.76
C ALA A 100 7.69 1.46 -8.28
N VAL A 101 8.36 0.63 -7.49
CA VAL A 101 8.37 -0.82 -7.68
C VAL A 101 7.54 -1.42 -6.54
N MET A 102 6.45 -2.08 -6.90
CA MET A 102 5.64 -2.79 -5.91
C MET A 102 6.38 -4.03 -5.43
N VAL A 103 6.67 -4.05 -4.14
CA VAL A 103 7.37 -5.17 -3.51
C VAL A 103 6.57 -5.63 -2.30
N GLY A 104 6.27 -6.92 -2.27
CA GLY A 104 5.81 -7.57 -1.06
C GLY A 104 4.42 -8.17 -1.11
N ALA A 105 4.27 -9.20 -0.31
CA ALA A 105 3.03 -9.94 -0.11
C ALA A 105 2.06 -9.23 0.86
N SER A 106 2.41 -8.03 1.36
CA SER A 106 1.64 -7.36 2.42
C SER A 106 0.22 -7.02 2.00
N GLY A 107 0.00 -6.62 0.75
CA GLY A 107 -1.35 -6.41 0.24
C GLY A 107 -2.20 -7.69 0.28
N ALA A 108 -1.67 -8.80 -0.21
CA ALA A 108 -2.35 -10.11 -0.10
C ALA A 108 -2.57 -10.53 1.36
N LEU A 109 -1.62 -10.20 2.26
CA LEU A 109 -1.73 -10.48 3.68
C LEU A 109 -2.89 -9.69 4.34
N TYR A 110 -3.18 -8.48 3.89
CA TYR A 110 -4.36 -7.75 4.37
C TYR A 110 -5.66 -8.47 4.04
N GLY A 111 -5.79 -9.07 2.85
CA GLY A 111 -6.91 -9.96 2.54
C GLY A 111 -6.99 -11.14 3.51
N ILE A 112 -5.86 -11.78 3.82
CA ILE A 112 -5.78 -12.85 4.82
C ILE A 112 -6.23 -12.35 6.21
N LEU A 113 -5.80 -11.16 6.63
CA LEU A 113 -6.22 -10.56 7.90
C LEU A 113 -7.73 -10.30 7.95
N VAL A 114 -8.32 -9.78 6.89
CA VAL A 114 -9.78 -9.59 6.79
C VAL A 114 -10.50 -10.93 6.85
N GLY A 115 -10.11 -11.91 6.05
CA GLY A 115 -10.67 -13.26 6.09
C GLY A 115 -10.58 -13.89 7.48
N PHE A 116 -9.44 -13.73 8.15
CA PHE A 116 -9.25 -14.19 9.53
C PHE A 116 -10.19 -13.49 10.51
N ALA A 117 -10.29 -12.16 10.45
CA ALA A 117 -11.16 -11.39 11.34
C ALA A 117 -12.65 -11.73 11.14
N MET A 118 -13.06 -12.05 9.91
CA MET A 118 -14.43 -12.46 9.61
C MET A 118 -14.76 -13.85 10.19
N LEU A 119 -13.82 -14.80 10.10
CA LEU A 119 -14.04 -16.17 10.57
C LEU A 119 -13.73 -16.34 12.06
N PHE A 120 -12.80 -15.58 12.59
CA PHE A 120 -12.35 -15.64 13.97
C PHE A 120 -12.48 -14.29 14.70
N PRO A 121 -13.67 -13.65 14.72
CA PRO A 121 -13.83 -12.26 15.15
C PRO A 121 -13.46 -12.00 16.61
N ASN A 122 -13.58 -13.00 17.46
CA ASN A 122 -13.37 -12.86 18.90
C ASN A 122 -11.99 -13.33 19.37
N VAL A 123 -11.16 -13.84 18.48
CA VAL A 123 -9.77 -14.18 18.81
C VAL A 123 -9.03 -12.91 19.21
N GLN A 124 -8.35 -12.99 20.36
CA GLN A 124 -7.52 -11.89 20.87
C GLN A 124 -6.13 -11.94 20.23
N LEU A 125 -5.76 -10.85 19.58
CA LEU A 125 -4.46 -10.63 19.00
C LEU A 125 -3.69 -9.71 19.92
N MET A 126 -2.49 -10.10 20.33
CA MET A 126 -1.64 -9.29 21.19
C MET A 126 -0.87 -8.28 20.35
N LEU A 127 -1.05 -6.98 20.63
CA LEU A 127 -0.13 -5.98 20.09
C LEU A 127 1.26 -6.17 20.73
N LEU A 128 2.29 -5.88 19.97
CA LEU A 128 3.67 -6.00 20.49
C LEU A 128 3.99 -4.88 21.49
N PHE A 129 3.53 -3.65 21.20
CA PHE A 129 3.75 -2.48 22.05
C PHE A 129 2.58 -1.49 21.95
N PRO A 130 1.93 -1.17 23.08
CA PRO A 130 1.95 -1.90 24.35
C PRO A 130 1.29 -3.28 24.19
N PRO A 131 1.59 -4.28 25.03
CA PRO A 131 1.04 -5.64 24.93
C PRO A 131 -0.44 -5.67 25.37
N ILE A 132 -1.31 -5.18 24.52
CA ILE A 132 -2.76 -5.10 24.73
C ILE A 132 -3.44 -6.15 23.87
N PRO A 133 -4.28 -7.03 24.46
CA PRO A 133 -5.09 -7.98 23.70
C PRO A 133 -6.28 -7.26 23.05
N ILE A 134 -6.34 -7.27 21.72
CA ILE A 134 -7.43 -6.69 20.94
C ILE A 134 -8.09 -7.80 20.12
N LYS A 135 -9.43 -7.85 20.12
CA LYS A 135 -10.15 -8.81 19.28
C LYS A 135 -9.95 -8.49 17.80
N ALA A 136 -9.79 -9.55 16.98
CA ALA A 136 -9.54 -9.43 15.55
C ALA A 136 -10.54 -8.52 14.81
N LYS A 137 -11.84 -8.61 15.17
CA LYS A 137 -12.91 -7.77 14.62
C LYS A 137 -12.77 -6.25 14.87
N TYR A 138 -11.92 -5.85 15.81
CA TYR A 138 -11.62 -4.43 16.08
C TYR A 138 -10.25 -4.05 15.52
N LEU A 139 -9.27 -4.93 15.66
CA LEU A 139 -7.91 -4.66 15.22
C LEU A 139 -7.82 -4.50 13.70
N VAL A 140 -8.42 -5.42 12.94
CA VAL A 140 -8.29 -5.40 11.47
C VAL A 140 -8.98 -4.19 10.84
N PRO A 141 -10.23 -3.80 11.18
CA PRO A 141 -10.80 -2.54 10.72
C PRO A 141 -9.98 -1.31 11.14
N LEU A 142 -9.40 -1.32 12.34
CA LEU A 142 -8.54 -0.23 12.80
C LEU A 142 -7.29 -0.09 11.92
N LEU A 143 -6.64 -1.18 11.55
CA LEU A 143 -5.49 -1.17 10.64
C LEU A 143 -5.87 -0.61 9.26
N ILE A 144 -7.02 -1.00 8.72
CA ILE A 144 -7.54 -0.47 7.44
C ILE A 144 -7.81 1.04 7.54
N LEU A 145 -8.40 1.50 8.65
CA LEU A 145 -8.63 2.93 8.89
C LEU A 145 -7.31 3.71 8.99
N PHE A 146 -6.28 3.15 9.62
CA PHE A 146 -4.93 3.73 9.62
C PHE A 146 -4.37 3.86 8.22
N ASP A 147 -4.45 2.81 7.40
CA ASP A 147 -3.97 2.87 6.02
C ASP A 147 -4.75 3.88 5.17
N LEU A 148 -6.06 3.99 5.35
CA LEU A 148 -6.87 5.04 4.71
C LEU A 148 -6.40 6.44 5.14
N PHE A 149 -6.26 6.66 6.44
CA PHE A 149 -5.84 7.97 6.97
C PHE A 149 -4.47 8.37 6.43
N PHE A 150 -3.47 7.49 6.50
CA PHE A 150 -2.12 7.79 6.04
C PHE A 150 -2.00 7.79 4.52
N GLY A 151 -2.81 7.01 3.81
CA GLY A 151 -2.87 7.02 2.34
C GLY A 151 -3.37 8.34 1.76
N PHE A 152 -4.28 9.04 2.48
CA PHE A 152 -4.81 10.35 2.08
C PHE A 152 -4.12 11.54 2.76
N SER A 153 -3.34 11.31 3.81
CA SER A 153 -2.65 12.38 4.51
C SER A 153 -1.32 12.73 3.82
N SER A 154 -0.91 13.97 3.96
CA SER A 154 0.45 14.41 3.59
C SER A 154 1.53 13.88 4.53
N TYR A 155 1.14 13.25 5.63
CA TYR A 155 2.06 12.64 6.59
C TYR A 155 2.42 11.23 6.15
N SER A 156 3.58 11.05 5.52
CA SER A 156 4.10 9.74 5.16
C SER A 156 4.77 9.08 6.38
N VAL A 157 4.29 7.92 6.77
CA VAL A 157 4.94 7.06 7.78
C VAL A 157 5.85 6.05 7.07
N GLY A 158 6.81 6.55 6.27
CA GLY A 158 7.74 5.73 5.52
C GLY A 158 7.19 5.21 4.18
N PRO A 159 7.94 4.34 3.47
CA PRO A 159 7.59 3.86 2.14
C PRO A 159 6.53 2.73 2.20
N ILE A 160 5.37 3.00 2.78
CA ILE A 160 4.29 2.03 2.92
C ILE A 160 3.28 2.25 1.80
N ALA A 161 2.93 1.18 1.10
CA ALA A 161 1.92 1.18 0.05
C ALA A 161 0.51 1.02 0.66
N HIS A 162 0.01 2.05 1.35
CA HIS A 162 -1.26 2.02 2.06
C HIS A 162 -2.44 1.58 1.19
N PHE A 163 -2.50 2.05 -0.05
CA PHE A 163 -3.56 1.66 -0.98
C PHE A 163 -3.45 0.22 -1.47
N ALA A 164 -2.24 -0.38 -1.49
CA ALA A 164 -2.10 -1.81 -1.74
C ALA A 164 -2.72 -2.64 -0.61
N HIS A 165 -2.58 -2.21 0.64
CA HIS A 165 -3.21 -2.87 1.79
C HIS A 165 -4.74 -2.82 1.68
N ILE A 166 -5.29 -1.66 1.33
CA ILE A 166 -6.72 -1.48 1.12
C ILE A 166 -7.21 -2.36 -0.04
N GLY A 167 -6.49 -2.34 -1.17
CA GLY A 167 -6.83 -3.16 -2.33
C GLY A 167 -6.78 -4.66 -2.07
N GLY A 168 -5.93 -5.11 -1.15
CA GLY A 168 -5.89 -6.50 -0.71
C GLY A 168 -7.00 -6.86 0.29
N ALA A 169 -7.52 -5.88 1.02
CA ALA A 169 -8.57 -6.05 2.02
C ALA A 169 -9.99 -6.13 1.42
N ILE A 170 -10.18 -5.66 0.18
CA ILE A 170 -11.46 -5.67 -0.59
C ILE A 170 -11.61 -6.96 -1.36
#